data_aa7421e41a4d900f5d96f2a248cdb083
#
_entry.id   aa7421e41a4d900f5d96f2a248cdb083
#
_cell.length_a   1.000
_cell.length_b   1.000
_cell.length_c   1.000
_cell.angle_alpha   90.00
_cell.angle_beta   90.00
_cell.angle_gamma   90.00
#
_symmetry.space_group_name_H-M   'P 1'
#
loop_
_entity.id
_entity.type
_entity.pdbx_description
1 polymer ?
#
loop_
_entity_poly.entity_id
_entity_poly.type
_entity_poly.pdbx_seq_one_letter_code
_entity_poly.pdbx_strand_id
1 'polypeptide(L)'
;MKFELDTTAEYRNDLEELAPKERTDVMRKLGGLIQTFKKDRRAFFTHCYRPTKPHLPGNLTTTVWVLRVTPKIQVLFAYDEDPLFDTLKFSLLRIFNHHLRNGDFLEAAAQFYRSSSGMELEK
;
A
#
# COMPACT_ATOMS: atom_id res chain seq x y z
N MET A 1 -7.71 -15.61 11.58
CA MET A 1 -7.19 -15.23 10.26
C MET A 1 -5.70 -14.92 10.36
N LYS A 2 -4.93 -15.50 9.48
CA LYS A 2 -3.50 -15.25 9.44
C LYS A 2 -3.22 -13.93 8.72
N PHE A 3 -2.44 -13.06 9.33
CA PHE A 3 -2.09 -11.77 8.75
C PHE A 3 -0.64 -11.82 8.26
N GLU A 4 -0.43 -11.49 6.98
CA GLU A 4 0.90 -11.43 6.40
C GLU A 4 1.18 -10.00 5.97
N LEU A 5 2.33 -9.47 6.41
CA LEU A 5 2.80 -8.15 6.01
C LEU A 5 3.96 -8.32 5.04
N ASP A 6 3.85 -7.66 3.89
CA ASP A 6 4.88 -7.73 2.86
C ASP A 6 5.29 -6.31 2.45
N THR A 7 6.51 -6.17 1.96
CA THR A 7 7.03 -4.89 1.47
C THR A 7 7.70 -5.08 0.13
N THR A 8 7.60 -4.06 -0.72
CA THR A 8 8.32 -4.07 -1.99
C THR A 8 9.73 -3.50 -1.81
N ALA A 9 10.60 -3.76 -2.78
CA ALA A 9 11.93 -3.15 -2.78
C ALA A 9 11.82 -1.63 -2.85
N GLU A 10 10.87 -1.11 -3.63
CA GLU A 10 10.64 0.32 -3.78
C GLU A 10 10.22 0.95 -2.45
N TYR A 11 9.36 0.29 -1.69
CA TYR A 11 8.98 0.76 -0.36
C TYR A 11 10.20 0.84 0.57
N ARG A 12 11.02 -0.19 0.56
CA ARG A 12 12.21 -0.23 1.43
C ARG A 12 13.21 0.86 1.06
N ASN A 13 13.38 1.11 -0.24
CA ASN A 13 14.25 2.19 -0.72
C ASN A 13 13.69 3.56 -0.32
N ASP A 14 12.37 3.76 -0.48
CA ASP A 14 11.74 5.01 -0.07
C ASP A 14 11.94 5.26 1.42
N LEU A 15 11.81 4.20 2.23
CA LEU A 15 11.98 4.32 3.67
C LEU A 15 13.39 4.75 4.04
N GLU A 16 14.39 4.19 3.36
CA GLU A 16 15.80 4.55 3.62
C GLU A 16 16.12 5.99 3.22
N GLU A 17 15.40 6.53 2.24
CA GLU A 17 15.63 7.92 1.80
C GLU A 17 15.03 8.95 2.75
N LEU A 18 14.18 8.55 3.67
CA LEU A 18 13.62 9.46 4.67
C LEU A 18 14.69 9.85 5.68
N ALA A 19 14.57 11.07 6.22
CA ALA A 19 15.41 11.47 7.35
C ALA A 19 15.17 10.50 8.51
N PRO A 20 16.18 10.23 9.35
CA PRO A 20 16.05 9.24 10.43
C PRO A 20 14.87 9.50 11.34
N LYS A 21 14.57 10.76 11.65
CA LYS A 21 13.42 11.10 12.49
C LYS A 21 12.11 10.79 11.80
N GLU A 22 12.01 11.13 10.52
CA GLU A 22 10.81 10.82 9.73
C GLU A 22 10.60 9.31 9.60
N ARG A 23 11.69 8.58 9.39
CA ARG A 23 11.63 7.12 9.30
C ARG A 23 11.07 6.51 10.57
N THR A 24 11.56 6.95 11.73
CA THR A 24 11.09 6.47 13.03
C THR A 24 9.61 6.79 13.22
N ASP A 25 9.20 8.02 12.89
CA ASP A 25 7.80 8.44 13.01
C ASP A 25 6.88 7.61 12.11
N VAL A 26 7.30 7.38 10.86
CA VAL A 26 6.51 6.60 9.91
C VAL A 26 6.35 5.17 10.41
N MET A 27 7.43 4.54 10.84
CA MET A 27 7.38 3.16 11.31
C MET A 27 6.47 3.02 12.52
N ARG A 28 6.54 3.95 13.46
CA ARG A 28 5.72 3.93 14.66
C ARG A 28 4.24 4.12 14.33
N LYS A 29 3.92 5.14 13.55
CA LYS A 29 2.53 5.44 13.20
C LYS A 29 1.92 4.38 12.30
N LEU A 30 2.70 3.89 11.35
CA LEU A 30 2.24 2.83 10.45
C LEU A 30 1.94 1.56 11.23
N GLY A 31 2.81 1.21 12.20
CA GLY A 31 2.56 0.06 13.06
C GLY A 31 1.24 0.18 13.82
N GLY A 32 0.96 1.36 14.36
CA GLY A 32 -0.30 1.62 15.05
C GLY A 32 -1.50 1.52 14.13
N LEU A 33 -1.39 2.05 12.92
CA LEU A 33 -2.47 1.98 11.93
C LEU A 33 -2.74 0.55 11.47
N ILE A 34 -1.69 -0.26 11.32
CA ILE A 34 -1.86 -1.67 10.97
C ILE A 34 -2.58 -2.43 12.09
N GLN A 35 -2.28 -2.12 13.35
CA GLN A 35 -3.02 -2.71 14.46
C GLN A 35 -4.48 -2.29 14.42
N THR A 36 -4.76 -1.04 14.07
CA THR A 36 -6.14 -0.57 13.89
C THR A 36 -6.83 -1.35 12.78
N PHE A 37 -6.15 -1.59 11.66
CA PHE A 37 -6.69 -2.39 10.57
C PHE A 37 -7.11 -3.78 11.04
N LYS A 38 -6.32 -4.41 11.87
CA LYS A 38 -6.63 -5.74 12.40
C LYS A 38 -7.84 -5.74 13.31
N LYS A 39 -8.07 -4.66 14.04
CA LYS A 39 -9.16 -4.56 15.00
C LYS A 39 -10.44 -3.99 14.40
N ASP A 40 -10.32 -2.96 13.60
CA ASP A 40 -11.46 -2.20 13.07
C ASP A 40 -11.07 -1.60 11.71
N ARG A 41 -11.42 -2.30 10.64
CA ARG A 41 -11.09 -1.85 9.28
C ARG A 41 -11.74 -0.52 8.95
N ARG A 42 -12.96 -0.28 9.43
CA ARG A 42 -13.66 0.97 9.14
C ARG A 42 -12.88 2.15 9.71
N ALA A 43 -12.41 2.03 10.95
CA ALA A 43 -11.60 3.08 11.57
C ALA A 43 -10.31 3.29 10.79
N PHE A 44 -9.67 2.20 10.36
CA PHE A 44 -8.44 2.31 9.56
C PHE A 44 -8.70 3.07 8.27
N PHE A 45 -9.76 2.75 7.54
CA PHE A 45 -10.01 3.37 6.24
C PHE A 45 -10.42 4.84 6.32
N THR A 46 -10.70 5.38 7.51
CA THR A 46 -10.87 6.82 7.66
C THR A 46 -9.58 7.59 7.39
N HIS A 47 -8.44 6.91 7.45
CA HIS A 47 -7.13 7.50 7.14
C HIS A 47 -6.70 7.25 5.70
N CYS A 48 -7.56 6.66 4.88
CA CYS A 48 -7.21 6.22 3.53
C CYS A 48 -8.03 6.93 2.48
N TYR A 49 -7.50 6.98 1.25
CA TYR A 49 -8.24 7.49 0.11
C TYR A 49 -7.66 6.91 -1.18
N ARG A 50 -8.40 7.11 -2.28
CA ARG A 50 -7.92 6.83 -3.63
C ARG A 50 -7.96 8.13 -4.42
N PRO A 51 -6.82 8.57 -4.99
CA PRO A 51 -6.81 9.81 -5.79
C PRO A 51 -7.70 9.72 -7.02
N THR A 52 -7.83 8.53 -7.60
CA THR A 52 -8.65 8.28 -8.77
C THR A 52 -8.93 6.78 -8.85
N LYS A 53 -9.95 6.41 -9.63
CA LYS A 53 -10.19 5.00 -9.93
C LYS A 53 -9.31 4.63 -11.12
N PRO A 54 -8.31 3.77 -10.94
CA PRO A 54 -7.46 3.40 -12.06
C PRO A 54 -8.18 2.47 -13.02
N HIS A 55 -7.95 2.71 -14.31
CA HIS A 55 -8.37 1.79 -15.36
C HIS A 55 -7.17 0.92 -15.70
N LEU A 56 -7.24 -0.33 -15.30
CA LEU A 56 -6.18 -1.28 -15.57
C LEU A 56 -6.53 -2.13 -16.78
N PRO A 57 -5.51 -2.60 -17.52
CA PRO A 57 -5.76 -3.49 -18.65
C PRO A 57 -6.55 -4.72 -18.22
N GLY A 58 -7.44 -5.18 -19.09
CA GLY A 58 -8.23 -6.38 -18.83
C GLY A 58 -9.36 -6.19 -17.83
N ASN A 59 -9.79 -4.94 -17.62
CA ASN A 59 -10.88 -4.62 -16.69
C ASN A 59 -10.59 -5.02 -15.24
N LEU A 60 -9.31 -5.05 -14.87
CA LEU A 60 -8.93 -5.35 -13.50
C LEU A 60 -9.32 -4.20 -12.58
N THR A 61 -9.80 -4.53 -11.40
CA THR A 61 -10.01 -3.56 -10.34
C THR A 61 -8.82 -3.60 -9.40
N THR A 62 -8.53 -2.46 -8.78
CA THR A 62 -7.38 -2.38 -7.90
C THR A 62 -7.81 -2.35 -6.43
N THR A 63 -7.02 -3.01 -5.59
CA THR A 63 -7.14 -2.90 -4.14
C THR A 63 -6.08 -1.97 -3.57
N VAL A 64 -5.43 -1.18 -4.43
CA VAL A 64 -4.40 -0.23 -3.99
C VAL A 64 -5.05 1.03 -3.45
N TRP A 65 -4.59 1.44 -2.28
CA TRP A 65 -5.09 2.61 -1.56
C TRP A 65 -3.92 3.48 -1.11
N VAL A 66 -4.25 4.72 -0.73
CA VAL A 66 -3.28 5.64 -0.13
C VAL A 66 -3.63 5.81 1.35
N LEU A 67 -2.65 5.60 2.20
CA LEU A 67 -2.78 5.77 3.65
C LEU A 67 -2.05 7.05 4.06
N ARG A 68 -2.76 7.96 4.74
CA ARG A 68 -2.13 9.16 5.30
C ARG A 68 -1.53 8.81 6.64
N VAL A 69 -0.22 8.75 6.68
CA VAL A 69 0.50 8.42 7.92
C VAL A 69 0.77 9.69 8.74
N THR A 70 1.23 10.73 8.06
CA THR A 70 1.39 12.08 8.63
C THR A 70 0.81 13.08 7.65
N PRO A 71 0.65 14.37 8.03
CA PRO A 71 0.19 15.37 7.07
C PRO A 71 1.07 15.47 5.83
N LYS A 72 2.35 15.10 5.94
CA LYS A 72 3.31 15.19 4.86
C LYS A 72 3.53 13.86 4.15
N ILE A 73 3.41 12.74 4.87
CA ILE A 73 3.84 11.44 4.38
C ILE A 73 2.64 10.54 4.11
N GLN A 74 2.64 9.94 2.94
CA GLN A 74 1.59 9.03 2.49
C GLN A 74 2.23 7.71 2.05
N VAL A 75 1.53 6.61 2.30
CA VAL A 75 1.99 5.27 1.96
C VAL A 75 0.98 4.60 1.04
N LEU A 76 1.45 4.10 -0.08
CA LEU A 76 0.65 3.24 -0.94
C LEU A 76 0.69 1.83 -0.40
N PHE A 77 -0.47 1.20 -0.31
CA PHE A 77 -0.58 -0.19 0.12
C PHE A 77 -1.66 -0.90 -0.68
N ALA A 78 -1.58 -2.22 -0.66
CA ALA A 78 -2.63 -3.08 -1.19
C ALA A 78 -2.92 -4.16 -0.17
N TYR A 79 -4.14 -4.70 -0.19
CA TYR A 79 -4.45 -5.85 0.65
C TYR A 79 -5.24 -6.85 -0.17
N ASP A 80 -5.10 -8.11 0.21
CA ASP A 80 -5.77 -9.21 -0.47
C ASP A 80 -6.15 -10.26 0.56
N GLU A 81 -7.40 -10.71 0.49
CA GLU A 81 -7.90 -11.74 1.37
C GLU A 81 -8.04 -13.04 0.60
N ASP A 82 -7.51 -14.10 1.18
CA ASP A 82 -7.67 -15.45 0.63
C ASP A 82 -8.57 -16.24 1.59
N PRO A 83 -9.86 -16.35 1.28
CA PRO A 83 -10.78 -17.05 2.17
C PRO A 83 -10.52 -18.56 2.25
N LEU A 84 -9.89 -19.13 1.23
CA LEU A 84 -9.54 -20.54 1.25
C LEU A 84 -8.53 -20.89 2.33
N PHE A 85 -7.53 -20.03 2.48
CA PHE A 85 -6.44 -20.24 3.44
C PHE A 85 -6.58 -19.37 4.67
N ASP A 86 -7.70 -18.64 4.79
CA ASP A 86 -7.97 -17.73 5.92
C ASP A 86 -6.80 -16.79 6.16
N THR A 87 -6.28 -16.22 5.08
CA THR A 87 -5.10 -15.36 5.10
C THR A 87 -5.43 -13.99 4.55
N LEU A 88 -4.91 -12.95 5.18
CA LEU A 88 -4.96 -11.59 4.68
C LEU A 88 -3.54 -11.11 4.45
N LYS A 89 -3.23 -10.75 3.21
CA LYS A 89 -1.92 -10.22 2.84
C LYS A 89 -2.01 -8.71 2.69
N PHE A 90 -1.17 -7.99 3.41
CA PHE A 90 -1.10 -6.54 3.40
C PHE A 90 0.27 -6.15 2.85
N SER A 91 0.29 -5.44 1.73
CA SER A 91 1.53 -5.11 1.03
C SER A 91 1.78 -3.61 1.03
N LEU A 92 2.95 -3.20 1.49
CA LEU A 92 3.40 -1.82 1.48
C LEU A 92 4.19 -1.58 0.20
N LEU A 93 3.73 -0.66 -0.65
CA LEU A 93 4.22 -0.51 -2.02
C LEU A 93 5.18 0.66 -2.21
N ARG A 94 4.84 1.85 -1.72
CA ARG A 94 5.63 3.06 -1.88
C ARG A 94 5.38 4.03 -0.72
N ILE A 95 6.34 4.92 -0.47
CA ILE A 95 6.19 6.05 0.45
C ILE A 95 6.41 7.34 -0.34
N PHE A 96 5.52 8.31 -0.13
CA PHE A 96 5.65 9.64 -0.72
C PHE A 96 5.69 10.68 0.39
N ASN A 97 6.69 11.56 0.35
CA ASN A 97 6.82 12.65 1.31
C ASN A 97 6.45 14.01 0.69
N HIS A 98 5.61 13.97 -0.33
CA HIS A 98 5.08 15.14 -1.00
C HIS A 98 3.66 14.86 -1.44
N HIS A 99 2.98 15.87 -2.00
CA HIS A 99 1.63 15.68 -2.49
C HIS A 99 1.61 14.61 -3.60
N LEU A 100 0.80 13.58 -3.39
CA LEU A 100 0.67 12.48 -4.33
C LEU A 100 -0.25 12.88 -5.48
N ARG A 101 0.27 12.81 -6.70
CA ARG A 101 -0.51 13.10 -7.90
C ARG A 101 -1.15 11.82 -8.44
N ASN A 102 -2.23 11.99 -9.20
CA ASN A 102 -2.93 10.85 -9.79
C ASN A 102 -2.00 9.99 -10.64
N GLY A 103 -1.09 10.62 -11.39
CA GLY A 103 -0.12 9.88 -12.19
C GLY A 103 0.78 8.97 -11.37
N ASP A 104 1.24 9.47 -10.22
CA ASP A 104 2.09 8.69 -9.32
C ASP A 104 1.34 7.46 -8.81
N PHE A 105 0.07 7.66 -8.43
CA PHE A 105 -0.77 6.56 -7.95
C PHE A 105 -0.99 5.51 -9.03
N LEU A 106 -1.37 5.94 -10.23
CA LEU A 106 -1.64 5.04 -11.34
C LEU A 106 -0.40 4.26 -11.75
N GLU A 107 0.74 4.91 -11.79
CA GLU A 107 1.99 4.25 -12.15
C GLU A 107 2.37 3.19 -11.12
N ALA A 108 2.27 3.52 -9.83
CA ALA A 108 2.61 2.58 -8.77
C ALA A 108 1.63 1.40 -8.74
N ALA A 109 0.34 1.66 -8.95
CA ALA A 109 -0.65 0.59 -8.99
C ALA A 109 -0.42 -0.32 -10.19
N ALA A 110 -0.15 0.24 -11.36
CA ALA A 110 0.12 -0.54 -12.57
C ALA A 110 1.38 -1.38 -12.39
N GLN A 111 2.42 -0.81 -11.79
CA GLN A 111 3.66 -1.54 -11.53
C GLN A 111 3.44 -2.72 -10.58
N PHE A 112 2.65 -2.51 -9.54
CA PHE A 112 2.32 -3.57 -8.60
C PHE A 112 1.60 -4.73 -9.29
N TYR A 113 0.58 -4.44 -10.10
CA TYR A 113 -0.16 -5.48 -10.81
C TYR A 113 0.69 -6.15 -11.87
N ARG A 114 1.56 -5.41 -12.53
CA ARG A 114 2.49 -5.96 -13.50
C ARG A 114 3.45 -6.94 -12.85
N SER A 115 3.97 -6.59 -11.68
CA SER A 115 4.86 -7.49 -10.93
C SER A 115 4.14 -8.74 -10.45
N SER A 116 2.89 -8.61 -10.01
CA SER A 116 2.12 -9.73 -9.48
C SER A 116 1.70 -10.71 -10.56
N SER A 117 1.25 -10.20 -11.72
CA SER A 117 0.72 -11.02 -12.79
C SER A 117 1.67 -11.17 -13.97
N GLY A 118 2.73 -10.35 -14.03
CA GLY A 118 3.69 -10.41 -15.10
C GLY A 118 4.36 -11.77 -15.23
N MET A 119 4.64 -12.39 -14.10
CA MET A 119 5.23 -13.72 -14.11
C MET A 119 4.29 -14.76 -14.71
N GLU A 120 3.00 -14.59 -14.51
CA GLU A 120 2.00 -15.47 -15.09
C GLU A 120 1.86 -15.26 -16.59
N LEU A 121 1.99 -14.01 -17.02
CA LEU A 121 1.84 -13.67 -18.43
C LEU A 121 3.06 -14.02 -19.26
N GLU A 122 4.20 -14.16 -18.64
CA GLU A 122 5.44 -14.47 -19.32
C GLU A 122 5.57 -15.92 -19.72
N LYS A 123 4.62 -16.70 -19.38
CA LYS A 123 4.65 -18.13 -19.71
C LYS A 123 4.24 -18.38 -21.18
#